data_95ea0c0de1e6af3d90e759b4e3fb6dc5
#
_entry.id   95ea0c0de1e6af3d90e759b4e3fb6dc5
#
_cell.length_a   1.000
_cell.length_b   1.000
_cell.length_c   1.000
_cell.angle_alpha   90.00
_cell.angle_beta   90.00
_cell.angle_gamma   90.00
#
_symmetry.space_group_name_H-M   'P 1'
#
loop_
_entity.id
_entity.type
_entity.pdbx_description
1 polymer ?
#
loop_
_entity_poly.entity_id
_entity_poly.type
_entity_poly.pdbx_seq_one_letter_code
_entity_poly.pdbx_strand_id
1 'polypeptide(L)'
;MDVTHALAAGMGGIRTAGDLVARMQMSRGMRLKEAKEYVAGKLGCTVRDLSDSYAMEQIRVPGDRWPLFAWYGVNRLQRRPKQRRRIEATRDRWEAYASSLDPELDDAPLLQWLQDEMLGDVVRQRQGEPERFFDKAVMEATVRATPGVANAWYDPAVQSPMVRFETGHVAPWGELSDGYHVFIALVADIARRAVMLNEIDGAEAIGRVEGVVLIDEIDLHLHPKWQRVALHVLRKVFPRLQLVVSTHSPQVLSSAENRQVRRLIDGKLLAEGLFVEGRDSNAILRDHMNTDDRDEEGTRALRNLHDAIDRGERTKAEQLYAQLADRWGETDPALIRAKGFMDWEE
;
A
#
# COMPACT_ATOMS: atom_id res chain seq x y z
N MET A 1 5.14 -31.19 9.34
CA MET A 1 3.96 -31.45 8.47
C MET A 1 4.50 -31.80 7.11
N ASP A 2 4.12 -32.93 6.57
CA ASP A 2 4.59 -33.37 5.26
C ASP A 2 3.97 -32.49 4.18
N VAL A 3 4.80 -31.95 3.31
CA VAL A 3 4.44 -31.01 2.24
C VAL A 3 3.40 -31.62 1.29
N THR A 4 3.56 -32.92 0.99
CA THR A 4 2.65 -33.67 0.12
C THR A 4 1.28 -33.83 0.75
N HIS A 5 1.21 -34.04 2.07
CA HIS A 5 -0.04 -34.16 2.81
C HIS A 5 -0.78 -32.83 2.95
N ALA A 6 -0.03 -31.72 3.13
CA ALA A 6 -0.61 -30.38 3.21
C ALA A 6 -1.23 -29.91 1.89
N LEU A 7 -0.63 -30.28 0.75
CA LEU A 7 -1.19 -30.01 -0.59
C LEU A 7 -2.43 -30.85 -0.88
N ALA A 8 -2.37 -32.15 -0.60
CA ALA A 8 -3.49 -33.09 -0.84
C ALA A 8 -4.70 -32.79 0.03
N ALA A 9 -4.51 -32.27 1.24
CA ALA A 9 -5.57 -32.00 2.21
C ALA A 9 -6.14 -30.56 2.15
N GLY A 10 -5.57 -29.66 1.34
CA GLY A 10 -5.98 -28.25 1.29
C GLY A 10 -5.88 -27.51 2.63
N MET A 11 -5.07 -28.03 3.55
CA MET A 11 -4.98 -27.52 4.91
C MET A 11 -4.37 -26.13 4.99
N GLY A 12 -5.05 -25.20 5.63
CA GLY A 12 -4.54 -23.88 5.95
C GLY A 12 -4.37 -22.93 4.76
N GLY A 13 -5.17 -23.12 3.70
CA GLY A 13 -5.15 -22.22 2.54
C GLY A 13 -4.01 -22.47 1.55
N ILE A 14 -3.23 -23.53 1.72
CA ILE A 14 -2.16 -23.92 0.80
C ILE A 14 -2.77 -24.70 -0.35
N ARG A 15 -2.80 -24.10 -1.54
CA ARG A 15 -3.35 -24.71 -2.75
C ARG A 15 -2.33 -24.90 -3.86
N THR A 16 -1.17 -24.25 -3.75
CA THR A 16 -0.12 -24.27 -4.77
C THR A 16 1.27 -24.47 -4.17
N ALA A 17 2.25 -24.89 -4.97
CA ALA A 17 3.65 -24.94 -4.56
C ALA A 17 4.19 -23.52 -4.26
N GLY A 18 3.65 -22.49 -4.91
CA GLY A 18 3.93 -21.08 -4.62
C GLY A 18 3.51 -20.70 -3.20
N ASP A 19 2.33 -21.12 -2.75
CA ASP A 19 1.86 -20.91 -1.37
C ASP A 19 2.82 -21.55 -0.35
N LEU A 20 3.38 -22.70 -0.69
CA LEU A 20 4.37 -23.36 0.15
C LEU A 20 5.70 -22.61 0.19
N VAL A 21 6.17 -22.12 -0.97
CA VAL A 21 7.39 -21.31 -1.04
C VAL A 21 7.21 -20.03 -0.23
N ALA A 22 6.10 -19.30 -0.42
CA ALA A 22 5.77 -18.11 0.33
C ALA A 22 5.69 -18.38 1.85
N ARG A 23 5.05 -19.49 2.25
CA ARG A 23 4.95 -19.87 3.66
C ARG A 23 6.31 -20.22 4.27
N MET A 24 7.20 -20.85 3.53
CA MET A 24 8.57 -21.15 4.00
C MET A 24 9.40 -19.88 4.18
N GLN A 25 9.25 -18.91 3.29
CA GLN A 25 9.87 -17.60 3.45
C GLN A 25 9.36 -16.88 4.69
N MET A 26 8.02 -16.78 4.85
CA MET A 26 7.41 -16.08 5.98
C MET A 26 7.63 -16.77 7.32
N SER A 27 7.48 -18.11 7.40
CA SER A 27 7.51 -18.85 8.67
C SER A 27 8.92 -19.23 9.14
N ARG A 28 9.88 -19.31 8.23
CA ARG A 28 11.25 -19.77 8.52
C ARG A 28 12.34 -18.76 8.14
N GLY A 29 11.97 -17.59 7.62
CA GLY A 29 12.93 -16.56 7.17
C GLY A 29 13.86 -17.03 6.04
N MET A 30 13.44 -18.04 5.27
CA MET A 30 14.25 -18.60 4.19
C MET A 30 14.33 -17.62 3.02
N ARG A 31 15.49 -17.52 2.36
CA ARG A 31 15.61 -16.79 1.09
C ARG A 31 14.82 -17.53 0.01
N LEU A 32 14.34 -16.81 -1.00
CA LEU A 32 13.52 -17.37 -2.08
C LEU A 32 14.14 -18.62 -2.73
N LYS A 33 15.45 -18.58 -2.98
CA LYS A 33 16.18 -19.72 -3.56
C LYS A 33 16.13 -20.96 -2.66
N GLU A 34 16.40 -20.78 -1.39
CA GLU A 34 16.39 -21.85 -0.37
C GLU A 34 14.98 -22.42 -0.18
N ALA A 35 13.95 -21.54 -0.19
CA ALA A 35 12.56 -21.96 -0.10
C ALA A 35 12.14 -22.79 -1.33
N LYS A 36 12.53 -22.38 -2.53
CA LYS A 36 12.30 -23.15 -3.76
C LYS A 36 13.01 -24.51 -3.74
N GLU A 37 14.27 -24.55 -3.36
CA GLU A 37 15.05 -25.80 -3.25
C GLU A 37 14.43 -26.76 -2.23
N TYR A 38 13.98 -26.24 -1.08
CA TYR A 38 13.30 -27.04 -0.05
C TYR A 38 11.98 -27.63 -0.56
N VAL A 39 11.14 -26.81 -1.20
CA VAL A 39 9.85 -27.26 -1.74
C VAL A 39 10.04 -28.25 -2.87
N ALA A 40 11.00 -28.01 -3.78
CA ALA A 40 11.33 -28.92 -4.88
C ALA A 40 11.77 -30.29 -4.36
N GLY A 41 12.68 -30.30 -3.38
CA GLY A 41 13.15 -31.55 -2.74
C GLY A 41 12.03 -32.33 -2.04
N LYS A 42 11.03 -31.63 -1.47
CA LYS A 42 9.88 -32.28 -0.82
C LYS A 42 8.85 -32.81 -1.82
N LEU A 43 8.71 -32.18 -2.98
CA LEU A 43 7.84 -32.65 -4.06
C LEU A 43 8.48 -33.66 -4.98
N GLY A 44 9.79 -33.95 -4.80
CA GLY A 44 10.53 -34.88 -5.66
C GLY A 44 10.78 -34.36 -7.08
N CYS A 45 10.78 -33.04 -7.26
CA CYS A 45 11.03 -32.37 -8.55
C CYS A 45 12.27 -31.46 -8.46
N THR A 46 12.75 -30.95 -9.61
CA THR A 46 13.85 -29.97 -9.59
C THR A 46 13.32 -28.55 -9.37
N VAL A 47 14.20 -27.61 -8.95
CA VAL A 47 13.85 -26.19 -8.87
C VAL A 47 13.44 -25.66 -10.25
N ARG A 48 13.98 -26.23 -11.31
CA ARG A 48 13.63 -25.92 -12.70
C ARG A 48 12.20 -26.36 -13.01
N ASP A 49 11.80 -27.56 -12.59
CA ASP A 49 10.42 -28.05 -12.75
C ASP A 49 9.41 -27.23 -11.95
N LEU A 50 9.82 -26.67 -10.78
CA LEU A 50 9.03 -25.70 -10.05
C LEU A 50 8.93 -24.36 -10.76
N SER A 51 9.93 -24.00 -11.57
CA SER A 51 10.00 -22.76 -12.34
C SER A 51 9.41 -22.92 -13.74
N ASP A 52 9.55 -24.11 -14.30
CA ASP A 52 9.07 -24.48 -15.64
C ASP A 52 7.69 -25.15 -15.46
N SER A 53 6.65 -24.38 -15.69
CA SER A 53 5.22 -24.63 -15.89
C SER A 53 4.59 -26.02 -15.57
N TYR A 54 5.26 -27.16 -15.65
CA TYR A 54 4.58 -28.47 -15.69
C TYR A 54 4.06 -28.95 -14.31
N ALA A 55 4.85 -28.84 -13.25
CA ALA A 55 4.40 -29.19 -11.91
C ALA A 55 3.41 -28.16 -11.34
N MET A 56 3.51 -26.92 -11.81
CA MET A 56 2.65 -25.81 -11.38
C MET A 56 1.37 -25.70 -12.20
N GLU A 57 1.34 -26.21 -13.44
CA GLU A 57 0.10 -26.39 -14.23
C GLU A 57 -0.84 -27.45 -13.63
N GLN A 58 -0.30 -28.44 -12.96
CA GLN A 58 -1.13 -29.46 -12.25
C GLN A 58 -1.74 -28.94 -10.94
N ILE A 59 -1.25 -27.80 -10.43
CA ILE A 59 -1.80 -27.14 -9.24
C ILE A 59 -2.69 -25.97 -9.67
N ARG A 60 -3.45 -26.15 -10.73
CA ARG A 60 -4.46 -25.15 -11.17
C ARG A 60 -5.51 -25.00 -10.10
N VAL A 61 -5.66 -23.76 -9.62
CA VAL A 61 -6.88 -23.37 -8.91
C VAL A 61 -8.05 -23.62 -9.86
N PRO A 62 -9.13 -24.30 -9.45
CA PRO A 62 -10.30 -24.49 -10.30
C PRO A 62 -10.83 -23.13 -10.78
N GLY A 63 -10.86 -22.96 -12.12
CA GLY A 63 -11.23 -21.71 -12.78
C GLY A 63 -9.99 -20.81 -13.01
N ASP A 64 -9.54 -20.71 -14.22
CA ASP A 64 -8.37 -20.01 -14.81
C ASP A 64 -7.86 -18.69 -14.19
N ARG A 65 -8.32 -18.30 -12.98
CA ARG A 65 -7.96 -17.10 -12.26
C ARG A 65 -6.95 -17.39 -11.17
N TRP A 66 -5.86 -16.61 -11.18
CA TRP A 66 -4.75 -16.74 -10.25
C TRP A 66 -4.80 -15.65 -9.18
N PRO A 67 -4.64 -15.99 -7.88
CA PRO A 67 -4.64 -15.02 -6.82
C PRO A 67 -3.38 -14.16 -6.86
N LEU A 68 -3.49 -12.89 -6.52
CA LEU A 68 -2.37 -11.98 -6.41
C LEU A 68 -1.80 -12.01 -4.98
N PHE A 69 -0.47 -12.21 -4.87
CA PHE A 69 0.27 -12.06 -3.62
C PHE A 69 1.42 -11.10 -3.83
N ALA A 70 1.46 -10.02 -3.06
CA ALA A 70 2.55 -9.07 -3.12
C ALA A 70 2.83 -8.45 -1.75
N TRP A 71 4.09 -8.08 -1.51
CA TRP A 71 4.53 -7.35 -0.34
C TRP A 71 5.34 -6.12 -0.74
N TYR A 72 4.95 -4.97 -0.21
CA TYR A 72 5.60 -3.70 -0.42
C TYR A 72 6.11 -3.18 0.91
N GLY A 73 7.44 -3.19 1.10
CA GLY A 73 8.08 -2.74 2.32
C GLY A 73 8.34 -1.23 2.34
N VAL A 74 8.95 -0.77 3.41
CA VAL A 74 9.32 0.64 3.62
C VAL A 74 10.39 1.14 2.63
N ASN A 75 11.23 0.23 2.10
CA ASN A 75 12.30 0.56 1.16
C ASN A 75 11.85 0.66 -0.31
N ARG A 76 10.54 0.72 -0.58
CA ARG A 76 9.96 0.79 -1.94
C ARG A 76 10.35 2.04 -2.74
N LEU A 77 11.10 2.97 -2.14
CA LEU A 77 11.61 4.20 -2.80
C LEU A 77 13.06 4.12 -3.26
N GLN A 78 13.80 3.07 -2.93
CA GLN A 78 15.21 3.05 -3.27
C GLN A 78 15.38 2.93 -4.78
N ARG A 79 15.56 4.08 -5.45
CA ARG A 79 16.05 4.17 -6.83
C ARG A 79 17.49 3.65 -6.91
N ARG A 80 17.69 2.37 -6.70
CA ARG A 80 18.96 1.73 -7.06
C ARG A 80 18.90 1.46 -8.55
N PRO A 81 19.86 1.96 -9.36
CA PRO A 81 20.01 1.50 -10.72
C PRO A 81 20.42 0.04 -10.65
N LYS A 82 19.46 -0.87 -10.58
CA LYS A 82 19.72 -2.29 -10.77
C LYS A 82 20.14 -2.44 -12.24
N GLN A 83 21.30 -3.07 -12.48
CA GLN A 83 21.73 -3.42 -13.82
C GLN A 83 20.54 -4.01 -14.58
N ARG A 84 20.24 -3.46 -15.76
CA ARG A 84 19.21 -3.95 -16.66
C ARG A 84 19.45 -5.44 -16.89
N ARG A 85 18.81 -6.30 -16.11
CA ARG A 85 18.63 -7.68 -16.49
C ARG A 85 17.75 -7.62 -17.73
N ARG A 86 18.29 -8.08 -18.85
CA ARG A 86 17.49 -8.37 -20.04
C ARG A 86 16.52 -9.46 -19.60
N ILE A 87 15.32 -9.05 -19.20
CA ILE A 87 14.22 -9.96 -18.94
C ILE A 87 13.84 -10.41 -20.34
N GLU A 88 14.19 -11.65 -20.70
CA GLU A 88 13.59 -12.26 -21.88
C GLU A 88 12.09 -12.23 -21.62
N ALA A 89 11.35 -11.58 -22.50
CA ALA A 89 9.91 -11.43 -22.42
C ALA A 89 9.23 -12.80 -22.63
N THR A 90 9.37 -13.67 -21.65
CA THR A 90 8.52 -14.84 -21.50
C THR A 90 7.24 -14.33 -20.88
N ARG A 91 6.16 -14.31 -21.65
CA ARG A 91 4.79 -13.96 -21.21
C ARG A 91 4.23 -15.05 -20.29
N ASP A 92 4.97 -15.34 -19.23
CA ASP A 92 4.57 -16.33 -18.27
C ASP A 92 3.88 -15.62 -17.09
N ARG A 93 2.70 -16.08 -16.72
CA ARG A 93 1.95 -15.59 -15.53
C ARG A 93 2.82 -15.59 -14.25
N TRP A 94 3.84 -16.48 -14.21
CA TRP A 94 4.81 -16.54 -13.10
C TRP A 94 5.66 -15.28 -12.96
N GLU A 95 5.86 -14.55 -14.05
CA GLU A 95 6.58 -13.28 -14.00
C GLU A 95 5.83 -12.25 -13.12
N ALA A 96 4.51 -12.35 -13.03
CA ALA A 96 3.72 -11.52 -12.13
C ALA A 96 4.05 -11.77 -10.64
N TYR A 97 4.60 -12.94 -10.30
CA TYR A 97 5.10 -13.23 -8.95
C TYR A 97 6.59 -12.96 -8.80
N ALA A 98 7.30 -12.64 -9.86
CA ALA A 98 8.70 -12.27 -9.76
C ALA A 98 8.84 -11.06 -8.83
N SER A 99 9.71 -11.17 -7.82
CA SER A 99 9.90 -10.13 -6.79
C SER A 99 8.63 -9.69 -6.04
N SER A 100 7.54 -10.45 -6.09
CA SER A 100 6.28 -10.08 -5.40
C SER A 100 6.40 -10.06 -3.88
N LEU A 101 7.38 -10.78 -3.34
CA LEU A 101 7.68 -10.82 -1.90
C LEU A 101 9.02 -10.13 -1.58
N ASP A 102 9.54 -9.31 -2.51
CA ASP A 102 10.67 -8.44 -2.25
C ASP A 102 10.12 -7.10 -1.73
N PRO A 103 10.56 -6.64 -0.54
CA PRO A 103 10.05 -5.39 0.04
C PRO A 103 10.42 -4.15 -0.78
N GLU A 104 11.41 -4.27 -1.66
CA GLU A 104 11.85 -3.18 -2.53
C GLU A 104 10.97 -3.15 -3.80
N LEU A 105 10.34 -2.02 -4.05
CA LEU A 105 9.64 -1.78 -5.31
C LEU A 105 10.66 -1.28 -6.34
N ASP A 106 10.90 -2.08 -7.37
CA ASP A 106 11.66 -1.68 -8.56
C ASP A 106 10.65 -1.39 -9.68
N ASP A 107 10.61 -0.17 -10.16
CA ASP A 107 9.70 0.25 -11.24
C ASP A 107 10.21 -0.12 -12.63
N ALA A 108 11.47 -0.53 -12.77
CA ALA A 108 12.03 -0.91 -14.08
C ALA A 108 11.28 -2.06 -14.77
N PRO A 109 10.87 -3.14 -14.09
CA PRO A 109 10.03 -4.17 -14.69
C PRO A 109 8.66 -3.66 -15.14
N LEU A 110 8.06 -2.74 -14.38
CA LEU A 110 6.78 -2.11 -14.73
C LEU A 110 6.94 -1.25 -15.99
N LEU A 111 7.96 -0.40 -16.04
CA LEU A 111 8.23 0.48 -17.18
C LEU A 111 8.51 -0.32 -18.44
N GLN A 112 9.31 -1.38 -18.35
CA GLN A 112 9.58 -2.27 -19.47
C GLN A 112 8.30 -2.97 -19.95
N TRP A 113 7.48 -3.48 -19.03
CA TRP A 113 6.23 -4.13 -19.37
C TRP A 113 5.24 -3.18 -20.05
N LEU A 114 5.11 -1.93 -19.58
CA LEU A 114 4.27 -0.92 -20.23
C LEU A 114 4.70 -0.64 -21.67
N GLN A 115 6.01 -0.55 -21.90
CA GLN A 115 6.58 -0.39 -23.22
C GLN A 115 6.27 -1.58 -24.13
N ASP A 116 6.46 -2.79 -23.63
CA ASP A 116 6.27 -4.03 -24.38
C ASP A 116 4.79 -4.26 -24.73
N GLU A 117 3.85 -3.96 -23.82
CA GLU A 117 2.42 -4.06 -24.11
C GLU A 117 1.96 -3.04 -25.15
N MET A 118 2.39 -1.78 -25.01
CA MET A 118 2.07 -0.74 -26.00
C MET A 118 2.61 -1.10 -27.39
N LEU A 119 3.87 -1.54 -27.49
CA LEU A 119 4.46 -1.96 -28.76
C LEU A 119 3.77 -3.22 -29.31
N GLY A 120 3.41 -4.14 -28.43
CA GLY A 120 2.64 -5.34 -28.77
C GLY A 120 1.29 -5.00 -29.39
N ASP A 121 0.58 -3.99 -28.88
CA ASP A 121 -0.70 -3.54 -29.42
C ASP A 121 -0.54 -2.89 -30.80
N VAL A 122 0.53 -2.11 -31.01
CA VAL A 122 0.85 -1.57 -32.35
C VAL A 122 1.10 -2.68 -33.37
N VAL A 123 1.79 -3.75 -32.98
CA VAL A 123 2.04 -4.91 -33.86
C VAL A 123 0.73 -5.65 -34.14
N ARG A 124 -0.09 -5.93 -33.15
CA ARG A 124 -1.42 -6.57 -33.30
C ARG A 124 -2.32 -5.79 -34.26
N GLN A 125 -2.38 -4.47 -34.08
CA GLN A 125 -3.15 -3.59 -34.95
C GLN A 125 -2.72 -3.70 -36.42
N ARG A 126 -1.40 -3.74 -36.69
CA ARG A 126 -0.87 -3.92 -38.06
C ARG A 126 -1.20 -5.29 -38.65
N GLN A 127 -1.36 -6.32 -37.82
CA GLN A 127 -1.72 -7.68 -38.22
C GLN A 127 -3.24 -7.90 -38.31
N GLY A 128 -4.05 -6.87 -37.97
CA GLY A 128 -5.50 -6.99 -37.93
C GLY A 128 -6.02 -7.79 -36.73
N GLU A 129 -5.18 -7.98 -35.72
CA GLU A 129 -5.56 -8.64 -34.48
C GLU A 129 -6.11 -7.62 -33.47
N PRO A 130 -6.97 -8.05 -32.51
CA PRO A 130 -7.49 -7.16 -31.49
C PRO A 130 -6.38 -6.66 -30.54
N GLU A 131 -6.40 -5.38 -30.23
CA GLU A 131 -5.57 -4.78 -29.20
C GLU A 131 -5.98 -5.30 -27.82
N ARG A 132 -5.03 -5.39 -26.88
CA ARG A 132 -5.29 -5.87 -25.51
C ARG A 132 -5.59 -4.73 -24.54
N PHE A 133 -5.03 -3.54 -24.77
CA PHE A 133 -5.20 -2.33 -23.94
C PHE A 133 -4.77 -2.50 -22.47
N PHE A 134 -3.88 -3.43 -22.17
CA PHE A 134 -3.46 -3.73 -20.80
C PHE A 134 -2.67 -2.58 -20.18
N ASP A 135 -1.78 -1.95 -20.93
CA ASP A 135 -1.07 -0.74 -20.51
C ASP A 135 -2.04 0.40 -20.18
N LYS A 136 -3.07 0.61 -21.02
CA LYS A 136 -4.11 1.62 -20.79
C LYS A 136 -4.93 1.31 -19.54
N ALA A 137 -5.29 0.05 -19.31
CA ALA A 137 -6.02 -0.37 -18.12
C ALA A 137 -5.23 -0.12 -16.82
N VAL A 138 -3.91 -0.39 -16.82
CA VAL A 138 -3.03 -0.09 -15.70
C VAL A 138 -2.91 1.40 -15.48
N MET A 139 -2.74 2.20 -16.53
CA MET A 139 -2.68 3.65 -16.42
C MET A 139 -4.01 4.23 -15.92
N GLU A 140 -5.15 3.74 -16.39
CA GLU A 140 -6.47 4.14 -15.90
C GLU A 140 -6.69 3.80 -14.42
N ALA A 141 -6.26 2.63 -13.98
CA ALA A 141 -6.29 2.26 -12.56
C ALA A 141 -5.48 3.26 -11.70
N THR A 142 -4.32 3.67 -12.22
CA THR A 142 -3.46 4.67 -11.60
C THR A 142 -4.16 6.02 -11.48
N VAL A 143 -4.83 6.48 -12.53
CA VAL A 143 -5.63 7.73 -12.52
C VAL A 143 -6.74 7.64 -11.47
N ARG A 144 -7.49 6.54 -11.45
CA ARG A 144 -8.59 6.35 -10.49
C ARG A 144 -8.12 6.32 -9.03
N ALA A 145 -6.89 5.88 -8.77
CA ALA A 145 -6.33 5.81 -7.42
C ALA A 145 -5.65 7.09 -6.96
N THR A 146 -5.30 8.01 -7.89
CA THR A 146 -4.40 9.12 -7.57
C THR A 146 -5.16 10.45 -7.62
N PRO A 147 -5.48 11.06 -6.47
CA PRO A 147 -6.16 12.35 -6.44
C PRO A 147 -5.38 13.44 -7.19
N GLY A 148 -6.11 14.27 -7.96
CA GLY A 148 -5.53 15.37 -8.73
C GLY A 148 -4.88 14.95 -10.05
N VAL A 149 -4.88 13.66 -10.40
CA VAL A 149 -4.44 13.15 -11.70
C VAL A 149 -5.65 13.01 -12.62
N ALA A 150 -5.61 13.68 -13.77
CA ALA A 150 -6.67 13.66 -14.78
C ALA A 150 -6.44 12.58 -15.85
N ASN A 151 -5.18 12.27 -16.17
CA ASN A 151 -4.83 11.26 -17.17
C ASN A 151 -3.42 10.72 -16.95
N ALA A 152 -3.17 9.48 -17.39
CA ALA A 152 -1.84 8.90 -17.45
C ALA A 152 -1.73 8.00 -18.69
N TRP A 153 -0.55 8.00 -19.33
CA TRP A 153 -0.26 7.21 -20.52
C TRP A 153 1.24 6.93 -20.64
N TYR A 154 1.61 5.92 -21.41
CA TYR A 154 3.00 5.71 -21.76
C TYR A 154 3.33 6.50 -23.04
N ASP A 155 4.40 7.30 -23.03
CA ASP A 155 4.86 8.06 -24.18
C ASP A 155 6.11 7.39 -24.77
N PRO A 156 6.02 6.81 -25.97
CA PRO A 156 7.14 6.13 -26.61
C PRO A 156 8.27 7.07 -27.05
N ALA A 157 7.96 8.36 -27.28
CA ALA A 157 8.97 9.33 -27.66
C ALA A 157 9.88 9.72 -26.50
N VAL A 158 9.31 9.76 -25.30
CA VAL A 158 10.03 10.05 -24.05
C VAL A 158 10.50 8.75 -23.36
N GLN A 159 9.98 7.60 -23.80
CA GLN A 159 10.19 6.28 -23.18
C GLN A 159 9.84 6.25 -21.68
N SER A 160 8.78 6.93 -21.31
CA SER A 160 8.34 7.09 -19.93
C SER A 160 6.82 7.18 -19.83
N PRO A 161 6.22 6.70 -18.75
CA PRO A 161 4.86 7.08 -18.43
C PRO A 161 4.78 8.58 -18.15
N MET A 162 3.70 9.19 -18.62
CA MET A 162 3.38 10.60 -18.45
C MET A 162 2.14 10.72 -17.57
N VAL A 163 2.10 11.74 -16.76
CA VAL A 163 0.97 12.06 -15.89
C VAL A 163 0.50 13.48 -16.20
N ARG A 164 -0.82 13.64 -16.46
CA ARG A 164 -1.47 14.94 -16.56
C ARG A 164 -2.29 15.18 -15.31
N PHE A 165 -2.02 16.27 -14.64
CA PHE A 165 -2.77 16.72 -13.49
C PHE A 165 -4.04 17.48 -13.88
N GLU A 166 -5.02 17.57 -12.97
CA GLU A 166 -6.25 18.38 -13.15
C GLU A 166 -5.94 19.86 -13.40
N THR A 167 -4.81 20.35 -12.93
CA THR A 167 -4.30 21.70 -13.20
C THR A 167 -3.85 21.91 -14.66
N GLY A 168 -3.82 20.85 -15.47
CA GLY A 168 -3.30 20.86 -16.84
C GLY A 168 -1.79 20.63 -16.94
N HIS A 169 -1.05 20.64 -15.82
CA HIS A 169 0.37 20.33 -15.81
C HIS A 169 0.63 18.89 -16.24
N VAL A 170 1.65 18.67 -17.06
CA VAL A 170 2.08 17.34 -17.54
C VAL A 170 3.51 17.13 -17.09
N ALA A 171 3.79 15.99 -16.48
CA ALA A 171 5.12 15.60 -16.04
C ALA A 171 5.41 14.14 -16.38
N PRO A 172 6.64 13.79 -16.76
CA PRO A 172 7.07 12.41 -16.84
C PRO A 172 7.17 11.80 -15.44
N TRP A 173 7.01 10.48 -15.36
CA TRP A 173 7.05 9.71 -14.10
C TRP A 173 8.26 10.04 -13.22
N GLY A 174 9.44 10.17 -13.84
CA GLY A 174 10.68 10.42 -13.11
C GLY A 174 10.80 11.80 -12.45
N GLU A 175 9.92 12.75 -12.84
CA GLU A 175 9.88 14.12 -12.29
C GLU A 175 8.81 14.32 -11.23
N LEU A 176 8.02 13.29 -10.95
CA LEU A 176 7.01 13.35 -9.88
C LEU A 176 7.68 13.47 -8.52
N SER A 177 7.01 14.16 -7.59
CA SER A 177 7.43 14.13 -6.19
C SER A 177 7.41 12.71 -5.64
N ASP A 178 8.24 12.41 -4.65
CA ASP A 178 8.37 11.07 -4.10
C ASP A 178 7.03 10.47 -3.67
N GLY A 179 6.15 11.26 -3.08
CA GLY A 179 4.82 10.79 -2.67
C GLY A 179 3.94 10.37 -3.84
N TYR A 180 3.90 11.16 -4.93
CA TYR A 180 3.21 10.78 -6.16
C TYR A 180 3.83 9.54 -6.79
N HIS A 181 5.16 9.55 -6.94
CA HIS A 181 5.88 8.47 -7.59
C HIS A 181 5.65 7.13 -6.90
N VAL A 182 5.83 7.08 -5.56
CA VAL A 182 5.66 5.85 -4.78
C VAL A 182 4.26 5.30 -4.84
N PHE A 183 3.25 6.17 -4.67
CA PHE A 183 1.86 5.73 -4.65
C PHE A 183 1.39 5.27 -6.04
N ILE A 184 1.77 6.00 -7.08
CA ILE A 184 1.47 5.64 -8.47
C ILE A 184 2.16 4.32 -8.84
N ALA A 185 3.45 4.15 -8.49
CA ALA A 185 4.19 2.92 -8.75
C ALA A 185 3.58 1.71 -8.06
N LEU A 186 3.15 1.88 -6.79
CA LEU A 186 2.45 0.84 -6.03
C LEU A 186 1.16 0.40 -6.74
N VAL A 187 0.31 1.36 -7.12
CA VAL A 187 -0.97 1.06 -7.80
C VAL A 187 -0.74 0.41 -9.15
N ALA A 188 0.19 0.95 -9.93
CA ALA A 188 0.50 0.44 -11.27
C ALA A 188 1.10 -0.98 -11.21
N ASP A 189 1.97 -1.29 -10.25
CA ASP A 189 2.53 -2.64 -10.11
C ASP A 189 1.47 -3.66 -9.67
N ILE A 190 0.58 -3.32 -8.73
CA ILE A 190 -0.55 -4.18 -8.35
C ILE A 190 -1.45 -4.42 -9.56
N ALA A 191 -1.79 -3.36 -10.33
CA ALA A 191 -2.64 -3.46 -11.50
C ALA A 191 -1.99 -4.30 -12.61
N ARG A 192 -0.70 -4.11 -12.88
CA ARG A 192 0.10 -4.93 -13.82
C ARG A 192 0.06 -6.41 -13.44
N ARG A 193 0.34 -6.74 -12.18
CA ARG A 193 0.29 -8.11 -11.69
C ARG A 193 -1.10 -8.71 -11.83
N ALA A 194 -2.16 -7.95 -11.55
CA ALA A 194 -3.54 -8.39 -11.70
C ALA A 194 -3.86 -8.79 -13.14
N VAL A 195 -3.45 -7.97 -14.11
CA VAL A 195 -3.65 -8.23 -15.54
C VAL A 195 -2.81 -9.43 -16.00
N MET A 196 -1.54 -9.50 -15.63
CA MET A 196 -0.64 -10.61 -16.02
C MET A 196 -1.11 -11.96 -15.47
N LEU A 197 -1.66 -11.99 -14.25
CA LEU A 197 -2.18 -13.21 -13.64
C LEU A 197 -3.49 -13.68 -14.27
N ASN A 198 -4.30 -12.73 -14.73
CA ASN A 198 -5.68 -12.99 -15.16
C ASN A 198 -6.00 -12.37 -16.52
N GLU A 199 -5.14 -12.56 -17.51
CA GLU A 199 -5.28 -12.04 -18.88
C GLU A 199 -6.65 -12.34 -19.50
N ILE A 200 -7.27 -13.47 -19.13
CA ILE A 200 -8.61 -13.88 -19.60
C ILE A 200 -9.70 -12.88 -19.25
N ASP A 201 -9.54 -12.13 -18.16
CA ASP A 201 -10.47 -11.09 -17.72
C ASP A 201 -10.20 -9.73 -18.42
N GLY A 202 -9.14 -9.61 -19.20
CA GLY A 202 -8.77 -8.36 -19.88
C GLY A 202 -8.54 -7.22 -18.90
N ALA A 203 -9.04 -6.04 -19.22
CA ALA A 203 -8.98 -4.85 -18.35
C ALA A 203 -9.74 -5.04 -17.01
N GLU A 204 -10.75 -5.93 -16.97
CA GLU A 204 -11.53 -6.20 -15.78
C GLU A 204 -10.75 -7.00 -14.72
N ALA A 205 -9.62 -7.60 -15.08
CA ALA A 205 -8.74 -8.32 -14.16
C ALA A 205 -8.40 -7.50 -12.92
N ILE A 206 -8.20 -6.18 -13.07
CA ILE A 206 -7.84 -5.26 -11.98
C ILE A 206 -8.93 -5.23 -10.90
N GLY A 207 -10.20 -5.18 -11.31
CA GLY A 207 -11.35 -5.17 -10.37
C GLY A 207 -11.77 -6.56 -9.89
N ARG A 208 -11.30 -7.63 -10.54
CA ARG A 208 -11.72 -9.01 -10.27
C ARG A 208 -10.66 -9.84 -9.56
N VAL A 209 -9.39 -9.42 -9.58
CA VAL A 209 -8.30 -10.15 -8.95
C VAL A 209 -8.56 -10.34 -7.46
N GLU A 210 -8.40 -11.56 -6.99
CA GLU A 210 -8.45 -11.93 -5.58
C GLU A 210 -7.03 -12.18 -5.06
N GLY A 211 -6.82 -12.06 -3.77
CA GLY A 211 -5.51 -12.32 -3.17
C GLY A 211 -5.22 -11.43 -1.98
N VAL A 212 -3.95 -11.34 -1.60
CA VAL A 212 -3.50 -10.59 -0.43
C VAL A 212 -2.33 -9.69 -0.82
N VAL A 213 -2.44 -8.42 -0.46
CA VAL A 213 -1.35 -7.44 -0.62
C VAL A 213 -0.98 -6.89 0.75
N LEU A 214 0.30 -7.02 1.09
CA LEU A 214 0.90 -6.48 2.30
C LEU A 214 1.59 -5.16 1.95
N ILE A 215 1.32 -4.10 2.71
CA ILE A 215 1.92 -2.79 2.49
C ILE A 215 2.43 -2.25 3.83
N ASP A 216 3.74 -2.16 3.98
CA ASP A 216 4.33 -1.54 5.17
C ASP A 216 4.32 -0.02 5.03
N GLU A 217 3.90 0.65 6.11
CA GLU A 217 3.83 2.12 6.21
C GLU A 217 3.19 2.77 4.98
N ILE A 218 1.90 2.48 4.76
CA ILE A 218 1.15 2.99 3.60
C ILE A 218 1.20 4.51 3.47
N ASP A 219 1.36 5.21 4.59
CA ASP A 219 1.48 6.66 4.71
C ASP A 219 2.83 7.23 4.29
N LEU A 220 3.84 6.38 4.06
CA LEU A 220 5.20 6.79 3.75
C LEU A 220 5.24 7.73 2.53
N HIS A 221 5.82 8.93 2.74
CA HIS A 221 5.93 10.02 1.75
C HIS A 221 4.61 10.63 1.26
N LEU A 222 3.46 10.15 1.73
CA LEU A 222 2.17 10.71 1.33
C LEU A 222 1.87 12.02 2.08
N HIS A 223 1.41 13.01 1.33
CA HIS A 223 0.86 14.24 1.93
C HIS A 223 -0.35 13.88 2.81
N PRO A 224 -0.58 14.54 3.98
CA PRO A 224 -1.68 14.21 4.91
C PRO A 224 -3.06 14.11 4.26
N LYS A 225 -3.37 14.92 3.26
CA LYS A 225 -4.62 14.81 2.49
C LYS A 225 -4.76 13.47 1.76
N TRP A 226 -3.65 12.90 1.31
CA TRP A 226 -3.62 11.62 0.61
C TRP A 226 -3.69 10.44 1.57
N GLN A 227 -3.06 10.56 2.73
CA GLN A 227 -3.13 9.56 3.79
C GLN A 227 -4.59 9.25 4.16
N ARG A 228 -5.46 10.28 4.18
CA ARG A 228 -6.89 10.11 4.49
C ARG A 228 -7.68 9.34 3.43
N VAL A 229 -7.22 9.32 2.20
CA VAL A 229 -7.96 8.68 1.10
C VAL A 229 -7.30 7.43 0.56
N ALA A 230 -6.03 7.17 0.89
CA ALA A 230 -5.23 6.08 0.35
C ALA A 230 -5.91 4.71 0.45
N LEU A 231 -6.40 4.34 1.65
CA LEU A 231 -7.12 3.07 1.84
C LEU A 231 -8.40 3.00 1.02
N HIS A 232 -9.15 4.09 0.99
CA HIS A 232 -10.42 4.13 0.25
C HIS A 232 -10.21 3.96 -1.25
N VAL A 233 -9.24 4.66 -1.84
CA VAL A 233 -8.99 4.57 -3.29
C VAL A 233 -8.41 3.22 -3.67
N LEU A 234 -7.53 2.62 -2.87
CA LEU A 234 -7.02 1.27 -3.11
C LEU A 234 -8.16 0.23 -3.08
N ARG A 235 -9.05 0.29 -2.10
CA ARG A 235 -10.24 -0.59 -2.02
C ARG A 235 -11.20 -0.39 -3.18
N LYS A 236 -11.33 0.83 -3.69
CA LYS A 236 -12.18 1.14 -4.84
C LYS A 236 -11.61 0.57 -6.15
N VAL A 237 -10.28 0.62 -6.33
CA VAL A 237 -9.61 0.09 -7.53
C VAL A 237 -9.48 -1.43 -7.46
N PHE A 238 -9.19 -1.99 -6.28
CA PHE A 238 -8.96 -3.41 -6.05
C PHE A 238 -9.97 -3.99 -5.03
N PRO A 239 -11.28 -4.06 -5.36
CA PRO A 239 -12.33 -4.35 -4.37
C PRO A 239 -12.31 -5.78 -3.82
N ARG A 240 -11.61 -6.71 -4.47
CA ARG A 240 -11.51 -8.11 -4.06
C ARG A 240 -10.18 -8.49 -3.44
N LEU A 241 -9.20 -7.58 -3.41
CA LEU A 241 -7.94 -7.81 -2.71
C LEU A 241 -8.12 -7.62 -1.20
N GLN A 242 -7.57 -8.52 -0.43
CA GLN A 242 -7.33 -8.30 0.99
C GLN A 242 -6.08 -7.44 1.15
N LEU A 243 -6.25 -6.22 1.61
CA LEU A 243 -5.15 -5.31 1.93
C LEU A 243 -4.83 -5.46 3.42
N VAL A 244 -3.57 -5.78 3.74
CA VAL A 244 -3.03 -5.77 5.11
C VAL A 244 -1.97 -4.68 5.13
N VAL A 245 -2.23 -3.61 5.86
CA VAL A 245 -1.38 -2.43 5.86
C VAL A 245 -0.89 -2.10 7.26
N SER A 246 0.35 -1.68 7.39
CA SER A 246 0.84 -1.02 8.60
C SER A 246 0.85 0.50 8.40
N THR A 247 0.69 1.26 9.47
CA THR A 247 0.72 2.71 9.45
C THR A 247 1.03 3.29 10.82
N HIS A 248 1.75 4.41 10.83
CA HIS A 248 1.91 5.30 11.98
C HIS A 248 1.13 6.61 11.80
N SER A 249 0.24 6.72 10.80
CA SER A 249 -0.53 7.92 10.51
C SER A 249 -1.90 7.90 11.19
N PRO A 250 -2.22 8.87 12.05
CA PRO A 250 -3.56 9.05 12.58
C PRO A 250 -4.59 9.38 11.48
N GLN A 251 -4.15 9.98 10.35
CA GLN A 251 -5.00 10.26 9.20
C GLN A 251 -5.43 8.98 8.48
N VAL A 252 -4.53 8.01 8.31
CA VAL A 252 -4.87 6.70 7.76
C VAL A 252 -5.82 5.97 8.71
N LEU A 253 -5.50 5.96 10.03
CA LEU A 253 -6.35 5.31 11.03
C LEU A 253 -7.75 5.89 11.06
N SER A 254 -7.90 7.23 10.99
CA SER A 254 -9.22 7.88 11.00
C SER A 254 -10.08 7.52 9.78
N SER A 255 -9.48 7.04 8.70
CA SER A 255 -10.17 6.63 7.47
C SER A 255 -10.55 5.14 7.44
N ALA A 256 -10.09 4.36 8.43
CA ALA A 256 -10.38 2.95 8.56
C ALA A 256 -11.62 2.70 9.43
N GLU A 257 -12.38 1.64 9.13
CA GLU A 257 -13.46 1.18 10.00
C GLU A 257 -12.87 0.56 11.28
N ASN A 258 -13.50 0.79 12.43
CA ASN A 258 -13.04 0.27 13.73
C ASN A 258 -12.71 -1.23 13.71
N ARG A 259 -13.57 -2.02 13.05
CA ARG A 259 -13.39 -3.48 12.93
C ARG A 259 -12.17 -3.92 12.12
N GLN A 260 -11.59 -3.02 11.32
CA GLN A 260 -10.45 -3.32 10.45
C GLN A 260 -9.11 -3.05 11.14
N VAL A 261 -9.12 -2.22 12.18
CA VAL A 261 -7.90 -1.81 12.88
C VAL A 261 -7.50 -2.86 13.92
N ARG A 262 -6.22 -3.14 13.95
CA ARG A 262 -5.58 -4.02 14.93
C ARG A 262 -4.36 -3.30 15.49
N ARG A 263 -4.21 -3.29 16.80
CA ARG A 263 -3.06 -2.72 17.48
C ARG A 263 -2.07 -3.81 17.86
N LEU A 264 -0.82 -3.60 17.49
CA LEU A 264 0.28 -4.50 17.82
C LEU A 264 1.16 -3.81 18.88
N ILE A 265 1.31 -4.42 20.06
CA ILE A 265 2.19 -3.94 21.11
C ILE A 265 3.09 -5.10 21.54
N ASP A 266 4.40 -4.89 21.50
CA ASP A 266 5.41 -5.90 21.88
C ASP A 266 5.18 -7.26 21.19
N GLY A 267 4.82 -7.23 19.90
CA GLY A 267 4.54 -8.43 19.12
C GLY A 267 3.21 -9.12 19.44
N LYS A 268 2.37 -8.55 20.30
CA LYS A 268 1.07 -9.09 20.66
C LYS A 268 -0.05 -8.29 20.04
N LEU A 269 -0.98 -9.01 19.41
CA LEU A 269 -2.18 -8.41 18.83
C LEU A 269 -3.19 -8.14 19.96
N LEU A 270 -3.58 -6.87 20.12
CA LEU A 270 -4.66 -6.49 21.01
C LEU A 270 -5.99 -6.55 20.25
N ALA A 271 -6.92 -7.36 20.78
CA ALA A 271 -8.20 -7.65 20.13
C ALA A 271 -9.31 -6.63 20.48
N GLU A 272 -9.08 -5.70 21.41
CA GLU A 272 -10.13 -4.81 21.90
C GLU A 272 -10.34 -3.58 21.03
N GLY A 273 -11.61 -3.23 20.86
CA GLY A 273 -12.17 -2.24 19.97
C GLY A 273 -11.49 -0.89 20.00
N LEU A 274 -10.74 -0.61 18.95
CA LEU A 274 -10.17 0.71 18.74
C LEU A 274 -11.23 1.58 18.06
N PHE A 275 -11.58 2.69 18.68
CA PHE A 275 -12.47 3.68 18.09
C PHE A 275 -11.64 4.72 17.34
N VAL A 276 -11.49 4.54 16.04
CA VAL A 276 -10.65 5.41 15.18
C VAL A 276 -11.43 6.05 14.04
N GLU A 277 -12.51 5.42 13.60
CA GLU A 277 -13.29 5.83 12.43
C GLU A 277 -13.86 7.24 12.57
N GLY A 278 -13.47 8.13 11.66
CA GLY A 278 -13.92 9.53 11.64
C GLY A 278 -13.42 10.40 12.79
N ARG A 279 -12.54 9.88 13.65
CA ARG A 279 -12.03 10.66 14.78
C ARG A 279 -10.99 11.70 14.35
N ASP A 280 -10.91 12.76 15.14
CA ASP A 280 -9.85 13.75 15.04
C ASP A 280 -8.46 13.13 15.26
N SER A 281 -7.48 13.57 14.46
CA SER A 281 -6.12 13.03 14.47
C SER A 281 -5.44 13.16 15.83
N ASN A 282 -5.66 14.26 16.55
CA ASN A 282 -5.07 14.46 17.88
C ASN A 282 -5.67 13.52 18.92
N ALA A 283 -6.97 13.22 18.81
CA ALA A 283 -7.61 12.21 19.65
C ALA A 283 -7.04 10.81 19.40
N ILE A 284 -6.77 10.45 18.15
CA ILE A 284 -6.14 9.17 17.80
C ILE A 284 -4.71 9.10 18.35
N LEU A 285 -3.92 10.18 18.22
CA LEU A 285 -2.57 10.26 18.78
C LEU A 285 -2.55 9.98 20.27
N ARG A 286 -3.42 10.64 21.03
CA ARG A 286 -3.48 10.46 22.50
C ARG A 286 -3.99 9.08 22.91
N ASP A 287 -5.13 8.66 22.34
CA ASP A 287 -5.87 7.51 22.86
C ASP A 287 -5.32 6.17 22.35
N HIS A 288 -4.72 6.18 21.13
CA HIS A 288 -4.33 4.95 20.44
C HIS A 288 -2.85 4.85 20.12
N MET A 289 -2.15 5.98 20.00
CA MET A 289 -0.72 5.99 19.65
C MET A 289 0.18 6.34 20.84
N ASN A 290 -0.42 6.63 21.99
CA ASN A 290 0.28 6.96 23.24
C ASN A 290 1.26 8.12 23.07
N THR A 291 0.89 9.11 22.26
CA THR A 291 1.68 10.28 21.91
C THR A 291 0.89 11.53 22.23
N ASP A 292 1.50 12.46 22.94
CA ASP A 292 0.89 13.76 23.21
C ASP A 292 0.71 14.54 21.90
N ASP A 293 -0.34 15.34 21.84
CA ASP A 293 -0.63 16.21 20.69
C ASP A 293 0.23 17.50 20.68
N ARG A 294 1.03 17.69 21.72
CA ARG A 294 1.95 18.82 21.91
C ARG A 294 3.31 18.33 22.40
N ASP A 295 4.31 19.18 22.25
CA ASP A 295 5.60 18.96 22.88
C ASP A 295 5.49 19.00 24.43
N GLU A 296 6.51 18.51 25.11
CA GLU A 296 6.50 18.39 26.57
C GLU A 296 6.31 19.76 27.26
N GLU A 297 6.87 20.82 26.69
CA GLU A 297 6.76 22.19 27.22
C GLU A 297 5.33 22.71 27.05
N GLY A 298 4.72 22.53 25.87
CA GLY A 298 3.34 22.92 25.60
C GLY A 298 2.34 22.16 26.44
N THR A 299 2.53 20.84 26.61
CA THR A 299 1.69 20.01 27.49
C THR A 299 1.77 20.49 28.94
N ARG A 300 2.96 20.83 29.43
CA ARG A 300 3.17 21.36 30.76
C ARG A 300 2.52 22.74 30.96
N ALA A 301 2.68 23.61 29.96
CA ALA A 301 2.12 24.95 29.97
C ALA A 301 0.60 24.92 29.99
N LEU A 302 -0.02 24.06 29.19
CA LEU A 302 -1.48 23.87 29.18
C LEU A 302 -1.99 23.29 30.51
N ARG A 303 -1.28 22.33 31.09
CA ARG A 303 -1.60 21.77 32.42
C ARG A 303 -1.56 22.84 33.48
N ASN A 304 -0.55 23.70 33.48
CA ASN A 304 -0.46 24.81 34.44
C ASN A 304 -1.62 25.78 34.31
N LEU A 305 -2.10 26.04 33.08
CA LEU A 305 -3.29 26.88 32.86
C LEU A 305 -4.54 26.20 33.43
N HIS A 306 -4.76 24.92 33.16
CA HIS A 306 -5.91 24.18 33.70
C HIS A 306 -5.86 24.11 35.24
N ASP A 307 -4.70 23.83 35.84
CA ASP A 307 -4.52 23.81 37.28
C ASP A 307 -4.84 25.16 37.93
N ALA A 308 -4.53 26.26 37.26
CA ALA A 308 -4.88 27.61 37.76
C ALA A 308 -6.37 27.88 37.66
N ILE A 309 -7.04 27.42 36.60
CA ILE A 309 -8.50 27.51 36.45
C ILE A 309 -9.20 26.68 37.53
N ASP A 310 -8.79 25.41 37.70
CA ASP A 310 -9.40 24.49 38.68
C ASP A 310 -9.24 24.96 40.11
N ARG A 311 -8.18 25.72 40.41
CA ARG A 311 -7.96 26.32 41.74
C ARG A 311 -8.62 27.68 41.96
N GLY A 312 -9.29 28.22 40.91
CA GLY A 312 -9.88 29.56 40.99
C GLY A 312 -8.84 30.69 41.04
N GLU A 313 -7.58 30.45 40.61
CA GLU A 313 -6.52 31.45 40.62
C GLU A 313 -6.67 32.39 39.38
N ARG A 314 -7.73 33.18 39.36
CA ARG A 314 -8.23 33.94 38.18
C ARG A 314 -7.13 34.76 37.51
N THR A 315 -6.44 35.63 38.23
CA THR A 315 -5.37 36.49 37.71
C THR A 315 -4.24 35.70 37.07
N LYS A 316 -3.89 34.56 37.68
CA LYS A 316 -2.83 33.69 37.15
C LYS A 316 -3.29 32.94 35.91
N ALA A 317 -4.55 32.47 35.89
CA ALA A 317 -5.14 31.82 34.71
C ALA A 317 -5.19 32.78 33.51
N GLU A 318 -5.61 34.04 33.73
CA GLU A 318 -5.60 35.10 32.69
C GLU A 318 -4.20 35.39 32.17
N GLN A 319 -3.20 35.48 33.03
CA GLN A 319 -1.80 35.69 32.63
C GLN A 319 -1.27 34.51 31.81
N LEU A 320 -1.48 33.26 32.24
CA LEU A 320 -1.09 32.07 31.52
C LEU A 320 -1.81 31.96 30.19
N TYR A 321 -3.12 32.22 30.15
CA TYR A 321 -3.89 32.25 28.91
C TYR A 321 -3.32 33.27 27.91
N ALA A 322 -3.07 34.50 28.37
CA ALA A 322 -2.53 35.54 27.48
C ALA A 322 -1.14 35.15 26.89
N GLN A 323 -0.26 34.57 27.73
CA GLN A 323 1.03 34.07 27.26
C GLN A 323 0.88 32.97 26.22
N LEU A 324 -0.05 32.04 26.43
CA LEU A 324 -0.27 30.95 25.49
C LEU A 324 -1.00 31.42 24.24
N ALA A 325 -1.91 32.40 24.35
CA ALA A 325 -2.58 32.99 23.20
C ALA A 325 -1.59 33.77 22.29
N ASP A 326 -0.61 34.46 22.87
CA ASP A 326 0.48 35.09 22.10
C ASP A 326 1.34 34.05 21.36
N ARG A 327 1.58 32.91 21.98
CA ARG A 327 2.42 31.84 21.41
C ARG A 327 1.71 30.96 20.38
N TRP A 328 0.43 30.58 20.62
CA TRP A 328 -0.30 29.61 19.83
C TRP A 328 -1.43 30.21 18.99
N GLY A 329 -1.76 31.46 19.23
CA GLY A 329 -2.93 32.13 18.66
C GLY A 329 -4.22 31.85 19.43
N GLU A 330 -5.12 32.84 19.47
CA GLU A 330 -6.41 32.75 20.18
C GLU A 330 -7.35 31.68 19.62
N THR A 331 -7.11 31.24 18.38
CA THR A 331 -7.89 30.20 17.69
C THR A 331 -7.46 28.77 18.02
N ASP A 332 -6.46 28.60 18.90
CA ASP A 332 -6.04 27.26 19.33
C ASP A 332 -7.18 26.54 20.07
N PRO A 333 -7.54 25.29 19.67
CA PRO A 333 -8.71 24.60 20.23
C PRO A 333 -8.64 24.36 21.76
N ALA A 334 -7.42 24.21 22.32
CA ALA A 334 -7.28 24.04 23.76
C ALA A 334 -7.48 25.35 24.50
N LEU A 335 -7.04 26.47 23.93
CA LEU A 335 -7.26 27.81 24.50
C LEU A 335 -8.73 28.23 24.42
N ILE A 336 -9.42 27.92 23.31
CA ILE A 336 -10.86 28.15 23.20
C ILE A 336 -11.61 27.40 24.30
N ARG A 337 -11.27 26.15 24.56
CA ARG A 337 -11.86 25.36 25.65
C ARG A 337 -11.54 25.94 27.01
N ALA A 338 -10.27 26.31 27.27
CA ALA A 338 -9.86 26.92 28.53
C ALA A 338 -10.60 28.23 28.80
N LYS A 339 -10.78 29.08 27.78
CA LYS A 339 -11.55 30.32 27.86
C LYS A 339 -13.00 30.06 28.26
N GLY A 340 -13.65 29.05 27.65
CA GLY A 340 -15.01 28.65 28.01
C GLY A 340 -15.16 28.25 29.50
N PHE A 341 -14.15 27.63 30.12
CA PHE A 341 -14.15 27.35 31.56
C PHE A 341 -13.94 28.61 32.40
N MET A 342 -13.16 29.58 31.92
CA MET A 342 -12.96 30.84 32.62
C MET A 342 -14.21 31.73 32.61
N ASP A 343 -15.02 31.65 31.54
CA ASP A 343 -16.26 32.47 31.38
C ASP A 343 -17.46 31.90 32.17
N TRP A 344 -17.43 30.61 32.59
CA TRP A 344 -18.52 29.96 33.37
C TRP A 344 -18.47 30.28 34.87
N GLU A 345 -17.43 30.93 35.36
CA GLU A 345 -17.29 31.32 36.77
C GLU A 345 -17.72 32.78 37.05
N GLU A 346 -18.40 33.43 36.10
CA GLU A 346 -19.15 34.69 36.35
C GLU A 346 -20.59 34.42 36.76
#